data_c225973d076abdff81c03cbc411a82d6
#
_entry.id   c225973d076abdff81c03cbc411a82d6
#
_cell.length_a   1.000
_cell.length_b   1.000
_cell.length_c   1.000
_cell.angle_alpha   90.00
_cell.angle_beta   90.00
_cell.angle_gamma   90.00
#
_symmetry.space_group_name_H-M   'P 1'
#
loop_
_entity.id
_entity.type
_entity.pdbx_description
1 polymer ?
#
loop_
_entity_poly.entity_id
_entity_poly.type
_entity_poly.pdbx_seq_one_letter_code
_entity_poly.pdbx_strand_id
1 'polypeptide(L)'
;MCFFQYAPFDVEGGLKFWGHYTSEDLVDWKYEGTALYPDSPYDCHGVYSGSALAESEKLHLFFTGNVKIDGDYDYINEGRETSTLHVESEDGIHFGDKEEIISFEKYPEEFTCHIRDPKVWKENDRYLMVLGGRLKGDKGAVLVYESENLKEWKFKHIITTPEAFGYMWECPDYFELDGKKFLSVSPQGLKREEFRFQNIYQSGYFPVKEDGSVDERDFREWDMGFDFYAPQTFTDNSGRRLLIGWMGMPDAEEEYTNKTIDEGWQHCLTVPRELRVKDGKIFQYPAKELERLRKEKTILDDEKSIVEVRVEVNEGFDLLN
;
A
#
# COMPACT_ATOMS: atom_id res chain seq x y z
N MET A 1 -1.93 -7.04 -13.65
CA MET A 1 -1.00 -7.79 -12.78
C MET A 1 -1.16 -7.29 -11.35
N CYS A 2 -1.13 -8.18 -10.39
CA CYS A 2 -1.21 -7.86 -8.97
C CYS A 2 -0.07 -8.58 -8.22
N PHE A 3 0.80 -7.80 -7.62
CA PHE A 3 1.88 -8.31 -6.77
C PHE A 3 1.47 -8.12 -5.31
N PHE A 4 1.83 -9.07 -4.46
CA PHE A 4 1.47 -9.04 -3.05
C PHE A 4 2.58 -9.64 -2.19
N GLN A 5 2.71 -9.19 -0.96
CA GLN A 5 3.60 -9.83 0.00
C GLN A 5 3.13 -11.24 0.29
N TYR A 6 4.05 -12.17 0.28
CA TYR A 6 3.79 -13.59 0.40
C TYR A 6 4.77 -14.25 1.38
N ALA A 7 4.25 -14.95 2.38
CA ALA A 7 5.03 -15.72 3.34
C ALA A 7 4.74 -17.22 3.14
N PRO A 8 5.44 -17.90 2.21
CA PRO A 8 5.07 -19.26 1.77
C PRO A 8 5.34 -20.35 2.81
N PHE A 9 6.12 -20.07 3.85
CA PHE A 9 6.60 -21.09 4.79
C PHE A 9 5.94 -21.00 6.16
N ASP A 10 5.22 -19.92 6.44
CA ASP A 10 4.59 -19.70 7.74
C ASP A 10 3.30 -18.90 7.56
N VAL A 11 2.18 -19.52 7.96
CA VAL A 11 0.85 -18.91 7.82
C VAL A 11 0.65 -17.73 8.77
N GLU A 12 1.33 -17.70 9.89
CA GLU A 12 1.27 -16.57 10.84
C GLU A 12 2.23 -15.44 10.51
N GLY A 13 3.03 -15.61 9.48
CA GLY A 13 3.99 -14.62 8.99
C GLY A 13 5.37 -15.23 8.78
N GLY A 14 6.38 -14.44 8.54
CA GLY A 14 7.74 -14.93 8.31
C GLY A 14 8.44 -14.19 7.20
N LEU A 15 9.42 -14.87 6.58
CA LEU A 15 10.20 -14.31 5.50
C LEU A 15 9.32 -13.92 4.31
N LYS A 16 9.42 -12.67 3.88
CA LYS A 16 8.55 -12.09 2.85
C LYS A 16 9.15 -12.27 1.45
N PHE A 17 8.30 -12.74 0.56
CA PHE A 17 8.48 -12.83 -0.89
C PHE A 17 7.43 -11.93 -1.56
N TRP A 18 7.44 -11.85 -2.89
CA TRP A 18 6.30 -11.34 -3.65
C TRP A 18 5.64 -12.46 -4.44
N GLY A 19 4.36 -12.70 -4.16
CA GLY A 19 3.48 -13.50 -5.01
C GLY A 19 2.92 -12.65 -6.15
N HIS A 20 2.43 -13.32 -7.19
CA HIS A 20 1.99 -12.66 -8.41
C HIS A 20 0.70 -13.29 -8.97
N TYR A 21 -0.28 -12.43 -9.24
CA TYR A 21 -1.51 -12.78 -9.97
C TYR A 21 -1.64 -11.94 -11.25
N THR A 22 -2.21 -12.54 -12.29
CA THR A 22 -2.67 -11.84 -13.50
C THR A 22 -4.16 -11.95 -13.65
N SER A 23 -4.79 -10.92 -14.26
CA SER A 23 -6.19 -10.91 -14.64
C SER A 23 -6.39 -10.01 -15.86
N GLU A 24 -7.28 -10.42 -16.76
CA GLU A 24 -7.71 -9.59 -17.88
C GLU A 24 -8.94 -8.74 -17.56
N ASP A 25 -9.66 -9.07 -16.48
CA ASP A 25 -10.98 -8.53 -16.17
C ASP A 25 -11.22 -8.19 -14.70
N LEU A 26 -10.17 -8.21 -13.86
CA LEU A 26 -10.24 -7.91 -12.43
C LEU A 26 -11.12 -8.86 -11.58
N VAL A 27 -11.62 -9.94 -12.17
CA VAL A 27 -12.51 -10.91 -11.52
C VAL A 27 -11.92 -12.31 -11.53
N ASP A 28 -11.47 -12.77 -12.69
CA ASP A 28 -10.79 -14.06 -12.82
C ASP A 28 -9.28 -13.85 -12.72
N TRP A 29 -8.69 -14.38 -11.67
CA TRP A 29 -7.28 -14.23 -11.36
C TRP A 29 -6.55 -15.55 -11.51
N LYS A 30 -5.42 -15.51 -12.22
CA LYS A 30 -4.50 -16.64 -12.36
C LYS A 30 -3.28 -16.40 -11.50
N TYR A 31 -2.93 -17.35 -10.63
CA TYR A 31 -1.68 -17.33 -9.88
C TYR A 31 -0.52 -17.71 -10.79
N GLU A 32 0.48 -16.85 -10.88
CA GLU A 32 1.66 -17.03 -11.74
C GLU A 32 2.89 -17.53 -10.94
N GLY A 33 2.76 -17.62 -9.62
CA GLY A 33 3.85 -18.07 -8.75
C GLY A 33 4.50 -16.93 -7.97
N THR A 34 5.73 -17.18 -7.53
CA THR A 34 6.54 -16.18 -6.81
C THR A 34 7.34 -15.35 -7.81
N ALA A 35 7.16 -14.03 -7.77
CA ALA A 35 7.85 -13.09 -8.62
C ALA A 35 9.23 -12.67 -8.07
N LEU A 36 9.30 -12.40 -6.75
CA LEU A 36 10.53 -11.95 -6.10
C LEU A 36 10.84 -12.82 -4.88
N TYR A 37 12.11 -13.21 -4.78
CA TYR A 37 12.66 -14.02 -3.70
C TYR A 37 13.63 -13.18 -2.86
N PRO A 38 13.78 -13.41 -1.54
CA PRO A 38 14.78 -12.75 -0.72
C PRO A 38 16.17 -13.42 -0.90
N ASP A 39 16.73 -13.29 -2.09
CA ASP A 39 17.91 -14.03 -2.57
C ASP A 39 19.14 -13.15 -2.86
N SER A 40 19.07 -11.87 -2.46
CA SER A 40 20.18 -10.94 -2.59
C SER A 40 20.71 -10.48 -1.21
N PRO A 41 21.95 -9.97 -1.12
CA PRO A 41 22.48 -9.42 0.13
C PRO A 41 21.68 -8.22 0.66
N TYR A 42 20.88 -7.56 -0.19
CA TYR A 42 20.09 -6.39 0.17
C TYR A 42 18.68 -6.71 0.68
N ASP A 43 18.22 -7.94 0.51
CA ASP A 43 16.86 -8.36 0.89
C ASP A 43 16.75 -9.71 1.58
N CYS A 44 17.86 -10.25 2.07
CA CYS A 44 17.94 -11.60 2.65
C CYS A 44 17.02 -11.82 3.86
N HIS A 45 16.51 -10.76 4.49
CA HIS A 45 15.51 -10.83 5.56
C HIS A 45 14.12 -10.34 5.11
N GLY A 46 13.87 -10.32 3.81
CA GLY A 46 12.56 -10.13 3.21
C GLY A 46 12.50 -9.12 2.08
N VAL A 47 11.71 -9.44 1.07
CA VAL A 47 11.28 -8.54 0.00
C VAL A 47 10.06 -7.80 0.51
N TYR A 48 10.24 -6.53 0.92
CA TYR A 48 9.17 -5.71 1.47
C TYR A 48 8.39 -5.00 0.37
N SER A 49 7.37 -4.25 0.74
CA SER A 49 6.42 -3.62 -0.17
C SER A 49 7.06 -2.62 -1.13
N GLY A 50 6.32 -2.31 -2.17
CA GLY A 50 6.73 -1.39 -3.21
C GLY A 50 5.67 -1.21 -4.29
N SER A 51 6.09 -0.94 -5.51
CA SER A 51 5.18 -0.66 -6.62
C SER A 51 5.71 -1.16 -7.97
N ALA A 52 4.81 -1.18 -8.96
CA ALA A 52 5.12 -1.52 -10.33
C ALA A 52 4.87 -0.31 -11.25
N LEU A 53 5.72 -0.14 -12.26
CA LEU A 53 5.59 0.83 -13.32
C LEU A 53 5.77 0.14 -14.67
N ALA A 54 4.79 0.26 -15.56
CA ALA A 54 4.94 -0.13 -16.95
C ALA A 54 5.48 1.06 -17.75
N GLU A 55 6.67 0.92 -18.32
CA GLU A 55 7.35 1.97 -19.08
C GLU A 55 8.23 1.34 -20.17
N SER A 56 8.19 1.90 -21.40
CA SER A 56 9.06 1.50 -22.50
C SER A 56 9.02 -0.01 -22.82
N GLU A 57 7.80 -0.57 -22.86
CA GLU A 57 7.54 -2.00 -23.12
C GLU A 57 8.10 -2.98 -22.06
N LYS A 58 8.51 -2.45 -20.89
CA LYS A 58 8.98 -3.22 -19.74
C LYS A 58 8.10 -2.98 -18.52
N LEU A 59 8.13 -3.95 -17.63
CA LEU A 59 7.61 -3.81 -16.28
C LEU A 59 8.78 -3.60 -15.32
N HIS A 60 8.72 -2.51 -14.57
CA HIS A 60 9.69 -2.17 -13.53
C HIS A 60 9.05 -2.39 -12.18
N LEU A 61 9.68 -3.17 -11.31
CA LEU A 61 9.30 -3.31 -9.91
C LEU A 61 10.29 -2.55 -9.04
N PHE A 62 9.76 -1.72 -8.16
CA PHE A 62 10.50 -1.00 -7.13
C PHE A 62 10.02 -1.51 -5.78
N PHE A 63 10.94 -1.91 -4.92
CA PHE A 63 10.59 -2.52 -3.64
C PHE A 63 11.66 -2.26 -2.59
N THR A 64 11.32 -2.55 -1.35
CA THR A 64 12.25 -2.41 -0.24
C THR A 64 12.91 -3.75 0.07
N GLY A 65 14.22 -3.79 -0.05
CA GLY A 65 15.02 -4.88 0.51
C GLY A 65 15.21 -4.66 1.99
N ASN A 66 15.02 -5.70 2.80
CA ASN A 66 15.15 -5.63 4.24
C ASN A 66 16.28 -6.54 4.72
N VAL A 67 17.20 -5.97 5.47
CA VAL A 67 18.29 -6.68 6.17
C VAL A 67 18.26 -6.34 7.65
N LYS A 68 18.30 -7.33 8.50
CA LYS A 68 18.46 -7.18 9.94
C LYS A 68 19.85 -7.62 10.35
N ILE A 69 20.60 -6.75 10.99
CA ILE A 69 21.92 -7.06 11.52
C ILE A 69 21.72 -7.82 12.84
N ASP A 70 22.44 -8.92 13.01
CA ASP A 70 22.40 -9.69 14.25
C ASP A 70 23.03 -8.91 15.39
N GLY A 71 22.33 -8.77 16.51
CA GLY A 71 22.77 -8.01 17.67
C GLY A 71 21.64 -7.54 18.57
N ASP A 72 22.02 -6.85 19.64
CA ASP A 72 21.06 -6.23 20.58
C ASP A 72 20.68 -4.83 20.10
N TYR A 73 19.85 -4.79 19.05
CA TYR A 73 19.36 -3.57 18.42
C TYR A 73 17.86 -3.38 18.62
N ASP A 74 17.42 -2.13 18.63
CA ASP A 74 15.98 -1.82 18.66
C ASP A 74 15.29 -1.99 17.31
N TYR A 75 16.05 -2.16 16.22
CA TYR A 75 15.59 -2.27 14.83
C TYR A 75 14.71 -1.10 14.36
N ILE A 76 14.74 -0.01 15.11
CA ILE A 76 14.07 1.26 14.81
C ILE A 76 15.10 2.32 14.43
N ASN A 77 16.06 2.55 15.29
CA ASN A 77 17.12 3.54 15.10
C ASN A 77 18.40 2.93 14.52
N GLU A 78 18.63 1.66 14.78
CA GLU A 78 19.80 0.91 14.34
C GLU A 78 19.51 -0.59 14.18
N GLY A 79 20.43 -1.34 13.55
CA GLY A 79 20.31 -2.77 13.36
C GLY A 79 19.46 -3.21 12.18
N ARG A 80 18.94 -2.29 11.40
CA ARG A 80 18.16 -2.58 10.19
C ARG A 80 18.65 -1.71 9.03
N GLU A 81 18.79 -2.35 7.88
CA GLU A 81 19.06 -1.70 6.61
C GLU A 81 17.88 -1.94 5.67
N THR A 82 17.34 -0.84 5.11
CA THR A 82 16.22 -0.89 4.18
C THR A 82 16.60 -0.13 2.91
N SER A 83 17.14 -0.83 1.93
CA SER A 83 17.50 -0.23 0.64
C SER A 83 16.31 -0.25 -0.33
N THR A 84 16.23 0.73 -1.24
CA THR A 84 15.31 0.67 -2.37
C THR A 84 15.94 -0.10 -3.51
N LEU A 85 15.27 -1.16 -3.94
CA LEU A 85 15.70 -2.06 -5.01
C LEU A 85 14.81 -1.89 -6.24
N HIS A 86 15.38 -2.21 -7.40
CA HIS A 86 14.73 -2.19 -8.69
C HIS A 86 15.02 -3.48 -9.46
N VAL A 87 14.03 -3.95 -10.22
CA VAL A 87 14.17 -5.07 -11.15
C VAL A 87 13.28 -4.85 -12.36
N GLU A 88 13.70 -5.33 -13.53
CA GLU A 88 12.97 -5.22 -14.79
C GLU A 88 12.48 -6.59 -15.26
N SER A 89 11.37 -6.57 -16.01
CA SER A 89 10.83 -7.72 -16.73
C SER A 89 10.31 -7.30 -18.09
N GLU A 90 10.54 -8.12 -19.14
CA GLU A 90 10.01 -7.91 -20.47
C GLU A 90 8.63 -8.57 -20.68
N ASP A 91 8.32 -9.60 -19.91
CA ASP A 91 7.08 -10.38 -20.02
C ASP A 91 6.16 -10.28 -18.80
N GLY A 92 6.63 -9.63 -17.72
CA GLY A 92 5.92 -9.50 -16.45
C GLY A 92 5.91 -10.78 -15.60
N ILE A 93 6.60 -11.84 -16.01
CA ILE A 93 6.67 -13.15 -15.34
C ILE A 93 8.09 -13.46 -14.90
N HIS A 94 9.07 -13.23 -15.77
CA HIS A 94 10.49 -13.46 -15.49
C HIS A 94 11.17 -12.13 -15.20
N PHE A 95 11.81 -12.03 -14.05
CA PHE A 95 12.47 -10.83 -13.59
C PHE A 95 13.99 -11.00 -13.67
N GLY A 96 14.69 -9.92 -14.04
CA GLY A 96 16.14 -9.87 -14.14
C GLY A 96 16.84 -9.74 -12.79
N ASP A 97 18.10 -9.30 -12.83
CA ASP A 97 18.88 -9.05 -11.64
C ASP A 97 18.37 -7.84 -10.85
N LYS A 98 18.46 -7.91 -9.54
CA LYS A 98 18.10 -6.82 -8.64
C LYS A 98 19.19 -5.78 -8.56
N GLU A 99 18.84 -4.53 -8.76
CA GLU A 99 19.73 -3.38 -8.62
C GLU A 99 19.39 -2.57 -7.36
N GLU A 100 20.39 -2.27 -6.52
CA GLU A 100 20.23 -1.31 -5.43
C GLU A 100 20.31 0.11 -5.99
N ILE A 101 19.17 0.81 -6.06
CA ILE A 101 19.08 2.16 -6.63
C ILE A 101 19.17 3.28 -5.58
N ILE A 102 18.78 3.01 -4.34
CA ILE A 102 19.04 3.89 -3.19
C ILE A 102 19.50 3.01 -2.05
N SER A 103 20.78 3.11 -1.67
CA SER A 103 21.27 2.38 -0.51
C SER A 103 20.79 3.04 0.78
N PHE A 104 20.60 2.23 1.82
CA PHE A 104 20.21 2.65 3.15
C PHE A 104 21.04 3.83 3.68
N GLU A 105 22.35 3.87 3.43
CA GLU A 105 23.27 4.91 3.86
C GLU A 105 23.04 6.28 3.19
N LYS A 106 22.30 6.31 2.07
CA LYS A 106 22.02 7.53 1.30
C LYS A 106 20.71 8.21 1.70
N TYR A 107 19.97 7.62 2.61
CA TYR A 107 18.77 8.27 3.13
C TYR A 107 19.11 9.45 4.02
N PRO A 108 18.23 10.47 4.11
CA PRO A 108 18.45 11.62 4.98
C PRO A 108 18.61 11.23 6.45
N GLU A 109 19.58 11.84 7.13
CA GLU A 109 19.93 11.53 8.53
C GLU A 109 18.79 11.79 9.54
N GLU A 110 17.78 12.56 9.16
CA GLU A 110 16.62 12.86 9.99
C GLU A 110 15.70 11.66 10.21
N PHE A 111 15.84 10.61 9.40
CA PHE A 111 15.04 9.40 9.51
C PHE A 111 15.70 8.33 10.39
N THR A 112 14.85 7.45 10.91
CA THR A 112 15.25 6.18 11.54
C THR A 112 15.54 5.13 10.45
N CYS A 113 15.80 3.88 10.84
CA CYS A 113 15.91 2.75 9.91
C CYS A 113 14.57 2.37 9.22
N HIS A 114 13.47 3.04 9.58
CA HIS A 114 12.16 2.79 8.99
C HIS A 114 11.92 3.71 7.80
N ILE A 115 12.47 3.34 6.63
CA ILE A 115 12.17 3.94 5.33
C ILE A 115 11.84 2.78 4.40
N ARG A 116 10.66 2.80 3.72
CA ARG A 116 10.20 1.70 2.88
C ARG A 116 9.07 2.05 1.93
N ASP A 117 8.63 1.08 1.15
CA ASP A 117 7.43 1.06 0.33
C ASP A 117 7.48 2.09 -0.82
N PRO A 118 8.45 1.96 -1.76
CA PRO A 118 8.57 2.90 -2.86
C PRO A 118 7.35 2.85 -3.78
N LYS A 119 6.76 4.02 -4.05
CA LYS A 119 5.77 4.22 -5.09
C LYS A 119 6.33 5.10 -6.18
N VAL A 120 6.39 4.60 -7.40
CA VAL A 120 6.97 5.27 -8.55
C VAL A 120 5.91 5.59 -9.59
N TRP A 121 5.98 6.80 -10.16
CA TRP A 121 5.16 7.21 -11.29
C TRP A 121 5.93 8.15 -12.22
N LYS A 122 5.43 8.31 -13.43
CA LYS A 122 5.95 9.28 -14.39
C LYS A 122 5.11 10.56 -14.35
N GLU A 123 5.77 11.69 -14.23
CA GLU A 123 5.15 13.02 -14.35
C GLU A 123 5.95 13.84 -15.39
N ASN A 124 5.31 14.16 -16.51
CA ASN A 124 5.96 14.75 -17.67
C ASN A 124 7.14 13.87 -18.17
N ASP A 125 8.35 14.45 -18.27
CA ASP A 125 9.56 13.77 -18.73
C ASP A 125 10.43 13.23 -17.58
N ARG A 126 9.88 13.13 -16.37
CA ARG A 126 10.60 12.68 -15.16
C ARG A 126 9.85 11.60 -14.44
N TYR A 127 10.59 10.86 -13.64
CA TYR A 127 10.04 9.88 -12.72
C TYR A 127 10.12 10.43 -11.30
N LEU A 128 9.05 10.22 -10.55
CA LEU A 128 8.97 10.58 -9.14
C LEU A 128 8.79 9.32 -8.31
N MET A 129 9.32 9.34 -7.12
CA MET A 129 9.17 8.26 -6.13
C MET A 129 8.84 8.85 -4.78
N VAL A 130 7.92 8.23 -4.08
CA VAL A 130 7.69 8.47 -2.66
C VAL A 130 8.03 7.23 -1.86
N LEU A 131 8.62 7.42 -0.68
CA LEU A 131 8.93 6.39 0.30
C LEU A 131 8.29 6.78 1.62
N GLY A 132 7.68 5.83 2.31
CA GLY A 132 7.21 6.02 3.67
C GLY A 132 8.36 6.01 4.68
N GLY A 133 8.24 6.78 5.74
CA GLY A 133 9.31 6.88 6.73
C GLY A 133 8.87 7.32 8.12
N ARG A 134 9.75 7.04 9.09
CA ARG A 134 9.68 7.49 10.48
C ARG A 134 10.84 8.43 10.76
N LEU A 135 10.52 9.69 11.00
CA LEU A 135 11.50 10.67 11.44
C LEU A 135 12.00 10.35 12.86
N LYS A 136 13.23 10.70 13.15
CA LYS A 136 13.73 10.74 14.53
C LYS A 136 12.85 11.71 15.34
N GLY A 137 12.36 11.25 16.50
CA GLY A 137 11.34 11.98 17.26
C GLY A 137 9.90 11.53 17.01
N ASP A 138 9.73 10.37 16.37
CA ASP A 138 8.44 9.66 16.26
C ASP A 138 7.37 10.43 15.51
N LYS A 139 7.70 10.85 14.30
CA LYS A 139 6.78 11.49 13.38
C LYS A 139 6.80 10.82 12.02
N GLY A 140 5.62 10.45 11.54
CA GLY A 140 5.45 9.89 10.20
C GLY A 140 5.71 10.93 9.11
N ALA A 141 6.32 10.50 8.01
CA ALA A 141 6.65 11.36 6.88
C ALA A 141 6.80 10.55 5.59
N VAL A 142 6.86 11.26 4.47
CA VAL A 142 7.16 10.72 3.14
C VAL A 142 8.37 11.43 2.57
N LEU A 143 9.33 10.65 2.06
CA LEU A 143 10.46 11.15 1.29
C LEU A 143 10.07 11.22 -0.19
N VAL A 144 10.44 12.30 -0.86
CA VAL A 144 10.21 12.49 -2.29
C VAL A 144 11.54 12.50 -3.04
N TYR A 145 11.64 11.65 -4.06
CA TYR A 145 12.78 11.54 -4.95
C TYR A 145 12.37 11.79 -6.40
N GLU A 146 13.34 12.16 -7.23
CA GLU A 146 13.19 12.41 -8.66
C GLU A 146 14.30 11.70 -9.44
N SER A 147 13.95 11.16 -10.62
CA SER A 147 14.89 10.52 -11.55
C SER A 147 14.57 10.88 -13.00
N GLU A 148 15.58 10.84 -13.86
CA GLU A 148 15.45 10.97 -15.31
C GLU A 148 15.50 9.60 -16.03
N ASN A 149 15.93 8.53 -15.33
CA ASN A 149 16.26 7.25 -15.97
C ASN A 149 15.88 5.99 -15.15
N LEU A 150 15.11 6.15 -14.04
CA LEU A 150 14.70 5.09 -13.10
C LEU A 150 15.84 4.46 -12.29
N LYS A 151 17.09 4.82 -12.51
CA LYS A 151 18.28 4.24 -11.86
C LYS A 151 18.94 5.20 -10.88
N GLU A 152 19.07 6.46 -11.28
CA GLU A 152 19.70 7.52 -10.48
C GLU A 152 18.62 8.40 -9.85
N TRP A 153 18.51 8.37 -8.52
CA TRP A 153 17.49 9.08 -7.77
C TRP A 153 18.08 10.19 -6.93
N LYS A 154 17.46 11.38 -7.03
CA LYS A 154 17.86 12.57 -6.26
C LYS A 154 16.79 12.89 -5.25
N PHE A 155 17.17 12.99 -3.97
CA PHE A 155 16.27 13.46 -2.92
C PHE A 155 15.81 14.90 -3.20
N LYS A 156 14.52 15.18 -3.01
CA LYS A 156 13.90 16.48 -3.25
C LYS A 156 13.49 17.16 -1.96
N HIS A 157 12.59 16.56 -1.22
CA HIS A 157 12.03 17.11 0.02
C HIS A 157 11.28 16.02 0.81
N ILE A 158 10.82 16.42 1.99
CA ILE A 158 9.99 15.63 2.88
C ILE A 158 8.58 16.20 2.88
N ILE A 159 7.57 15.33 2.87
CA ILE A 159 6.16 15.68 3.13
C ILE A 159 5.79 15.11 4.51
N THR A 160 5.30 15.98 5.39
CA THR A 160 4.76 15.60 6.70
C THR A 160 3.70 16.61 7.10
N THR A 161 2.90 16.31 8.13
CA THR A 161 1.91 17.23 8.68
C THR A 161 2.55 18.26 9.62
N PRO A 162 1.92 19.43 9.88
CA PRO A 162 2.40 20.38 10.90
C PRO A 162 2.61 19.72 12.26
N GLU A 163 1.57 19.06 12.78
CA GLU A 163 1.67 18.29 14.01
C GLU A 163 2.00 16.81 13.72
N ALA A 164 2.40 16.05 14.75
CA ALA A 164 2.66 14.64 14.60
C ALA A 164 1.35 13.86 14.32
N PHE A 165 1.32 13.14 13.22
CA PHE A 165 0.19 12.30 12.83
C PHE A 165 0.66 10.85 12.68
N GLY A 166 0.73 10.14 13.81
CA GLY A 166 1.38 8.84 13.91
C GLY A 166 2.91 8.93 13.89
N TYR A 167 3.57 7.84 14.28
CA TYR A 167 5.03 7.79 14.34
C TYR A 167 5.68 7.29 13.05
N MET A 168 4.94 6.58 12.19
CA MET A 168 5.40 6.02 10.91
C MET A 168 4.29 6.13 9.88
N TRP A 169 4.64 6.46 8.64
CA TRP A 169 3.75 6.35 7.49
C TRP A 169 4.25 5.27 6.55
N GLU A 170 3.45 4.22 6.36
CA GLU A 170 3.75 3.12 5.44
C GLU A 170 2.99 3.26 4.13
N CYS A 171 3.43 2.52 3.12
CA CYS A 171 2.75 2.34 1.83
C CYS A 171 2.23 3.63 1.21
N PRO A 172 3.07 4.67 1.04
CA PRO A 172 2.62 5.92 0.44
C PRO A 172 2.19 5.70 -1.00
N ASP A 173 1.17 6.44 -1.43
CA ASP A 173 0.72 6.47 -2.82
C ASP A 173 0.34 7.92 -3.18
N TYR A 174 1.12 8.55 -4.06
CA TYR A 174 0.90 9.91 -4.49
C TYR A 174 0.29 9.91 -5.90
N PHE A 175 -0.88 10.50 -6.05
CA PHE A 175 -1.59 10.45 -7.32
C PHE A 175 -2.47 11.66 -7.57
N GLU A 176 -2.79 11.87 -8.85
CA GLU A 176 -3.78 12.85 -9.29
C GLU A 176 -5.07 12.13 -9.69
N LEU A 177 -6.21 12.72 -9.32
CA LEU A 177 -7.55 12.28 -9.69
C LEU A 177 -8.44 13.50 -9.87
N ASP A 178 -9.03 13.65 -11.07
CA ASP A 178 -9.90 14.78 -11.45
C ASP A 178 -9.24 16.15 -11.20
N GLY A 179 -7.95 16.30 -11.54
CA GLY A 179 -7.17 17.53 -11.41
C GLY A 179 -6.81 17.89 -9.97
N LYS A 180 -6.98 16.98 -9.01
CA LYS A 180 -6.58 17.13 -7.60
C LYS A 180 -5.54 16.12 -7.22
N LYS A 181 -4.55 16.54 -6.45
CA LYS A 181 -3.49 15.67 -5.95
C LYS A 181 -3.85 15.14 -4.57
N PHE A 182 -3.52 13.87 -4.34
CA PHE A 182 -3.76 13.16 -3.09
C PHE A 182 -2.50 12.40 -2.67
N LEU A 183 -2.29 12.32 -1.38
CA LEU A 183 -1.28 11.46 -0.76
C LEU A 183 -1.99 10.45 0.14
N SER A 184 -2.00 9.19 -0.26
CA SER A 184 -2.41 8.08 0.59
C SER A 184 -1.24 7.61 1.45
N VAL A 185 -1.49 7.28 2.70
CA VAL A 185 -0.53 6.69 3.64
C VAL A 185 -1.23 5.74 4.59
N SER A 186 -0.46 4.85 5.19
CA SER A 186 -0.91 3.97 6.26
C SER A 186 -0.18 4.34 7.56
N PRO A 187 -0.75 5.29 8.35
CA PRO A 187 -0.11 5.78 9.57
C PRO A 187 -0.25 4.78 10.73
N GLN A 188 0.87 4.60 11.45
CA GLN A 188 0.94 3.84 12.69
C GLN A 188 0.94 4.78 13.90
N GLY A 189 0.28 4.35 15.00
CA GLY A 189 0.32 5.03 16.29
C GLY A 189 -0.68 6.16 16.45
N LEU A 190 -1.74 6.21 15.65
CA LEU A 190 -2.86 7.12 15.89
C LEU A 190 -3.70 6.63 17.07
N LYS A 191 -4.17 7.56 17.87
CA LYS A 191 -5.06 7.25 18.98
C LYS A 191 -6.47 6.97 18.45
N ARG A 192 -7.07 5.88 18.96
CA ARG A 192 -8.45 5.54 18.72
C ARG A 192 -9.39 6.67 19.18
N GLU A 193 -10.33 7.04 18.35
CA GLU A 193 -11.44 7.96 18.62
C GLU A 193 -12.77 7.18 18.65
N GLU A 194 -13.86 7.83 19.05
CA GLU A 194 -15.17 7.18 19.18
C GLU A 194 -15.64 6.54 17.86
N PHE A 195 -15.47 7.22 16.72
CA PHE A 195 -15.92 6.77 15.40
C PHE A 195 -14.83 6.78 14.32
N ARG A 196 -13.55 6.99 14.72
CA ARG A 196 -12.41 7.02 13.82
C ARG A 196 -11.27 6.23 14.39
N PHE A 197 -10.37 5.81 13.52
CA PHE A 197 -9.12 5.16 13.91
C PHE A 197 -9.36 3.91 14.77
N GLN A 198 -10.31 3.06 14.36
CA GLN A 198 -10.74 1.91 15.15
C GLN A 198 -9.82 0.69 15.01
N ASN A 199 -9.05 0.60 13.92
CA ASN A 199 -8.04 -0.44 13.72
C ASN A 199 -6.75 -0.17 14.54
N ILE A 200 -5.87 -1.15 14.65
CA ILE A 200 -4.56 -1.02 15.30
C ILE A 200 -3.75 0.07 14.59
N TYR A 201 -3.69 0.00 13.25
CA TYR A 201 -3.12 1.01 12.37
C TYR A 201 -4.15 1.46 11.34
N GLN A 202 -3.95 2.60 10.76
CA GLN A 202 -4.93 3.22 9.88
C GLN A 202 -4.45 3.25 8.44
N SER A 203 -5.38 3.45 7.51
CA SER A 203 -5.09 3.75 6.11
C SER A 203 -6.02 4.84 5.62
N GLY A 204 -5.48 5.83 4.97
CA GLY A 204 -6.28 6.95 4.49
C GLY A 204 -5.51 7.85 3.54
N TYR A 205 -6.07 9.00 3.23
CA TYR A 205 -5.47 9.94 2.31
C TYR A 205 -5.61 11.39 2.80
N PHE A 206 -4.66 12.20 2.39
CA PHE A 206 -4.69 13.65 2.47
C PHE A 206 -4.97 14.25 1.10
N PRO A 207 -5.84 15.26 0.97
CA PRO A 207 -5.76 16.19 -0.14
C PRO A 207 -4.43 16.96 -0.06
N VAL A 208 -3.71 17.04 -1.17
CA VAL A 208 -2.46 17.81 -1.24
C VAL A 208 -2.80 19.24 -1.64
N LYS A 209 -2.32 20.21 -0.89
CA LYS A 209 -2.50 21.65 -1.16
C LYS A 209 -1.68 22.10 -2.38
N GLU A 210 -1.96 23.28 -2.90
CA GLU A 210 -1.24 23.83 -4.07
C GLU A 210 0.26 23.99 -3.84
N ASP A 211 0.68 24.21 -2.59
CA ASP A 211 2.09 24.31 -2.19
C ASP A 211 2.76 22.95 -1.93
N GLY A 212 2.03 21.86 -2.15
CA GLY A 212 2.50 20.48 -1.94
C GLY A 212 2.38 19.98 -0.49
N SER A 213 1.88 20.80 0.43
CA SER A 213 1.73 20.42 1.84
C SER A 213 0.46 19.61 2.10
N VAL A 214 0.44 18.90 3.22
CA VAL A 214 -0.70 18.17 3.77
C VAL A 214 -0.97 18.62 5.21
N ASP A 215 -2.19 18.34 5.70
CA ASP A 215 -2.62 18.76 7.03
C ASP A 215 -3.33 17.58 7.71
N GLU A 216 -2.97 17.27 8.97
CA GLU A 216 -3.55 16.15 9.71
C GLU A 216 -5.06 16.24 9.88
N ARG A 217 -5.62 17.45 9.89
CA ARG A 217 -7.08 17.70 10.01
C ARG A 217 -7.85 17.30 8.75
N ASP A 218 -7.16 17.22 7.60
CA ASP A 218 -7.74 16.88 6.31
C ASP A 218 -7.69 15.37 6.01
N PHE A 219 -7.08 14.57 6.90
CA PHE A 219 -6.96 13.12 6.73
C PHE A 219 -8.32 12.43 6.71
N ARG A 220 -8.53 11.54 5.74
CA ARG A 220 -9.73 10.73 5.58
C ARG A 220 -9.35 9.26 5.46
N GLU A 221 -9.98 8.45 6.29
CA GLU A 221 -9.82 7.00 6.23
C GLU A 221 -10.40 6.44 4.92
N TRP A 222 -9.72 5.44 4.34
CA TRP A 222 -10.20 4.73 3.17
C TRP A 222 -11.37 3.79 3.48
N ASP A 223 -11.33 3.18 4.65
CA ASP A 223 -12.30 2.17 5.06
C ASP A 223 -12.54 2.27 6.57
N MET A 224 -13.79 2.06 6.97
CA MET A 224 -14.21 2.10 8.38
C MET A 224 -14.40 0.69 8.95
N GLY A 225 -14.16 -0.35 8.14
CA GLY A 225 -14.26 -1.74 8.54
C GLY A 225 -13.01 -2.25 9.25
N PHE A 226 -13.09 -3.47 9.75
CA PHE A 226 -11.95 -4.18 10.32
C PHE A 226 -10.99 -4.63 9.22
N ASP A 227 -9.71 -4.75 9.58
CA ASP A 227 -8.69 -5.36 8.75
C ASP A 227 -8.61 -4.76 7.33
N PHE A 228 -8.47 -3.46 7.26
CA PHE A 228 -8.15 -2.77 6.01
C PHE A 228 -6.85 -1.99 6.16
N TYR A 229 -5.81 -2.37 5.40
CA TYR A 229 -4.49 -1.75 5.51
C TYR A 229 -3.75 -1.69 4.17
N ALA A 230 -2.73 -0.83 4.10
CA ALA A 230 -1.77 -0.73 3.00
C ALA A 230 -2.37 -0.70 1.58
N PRO A 231 -3.43 0.09 1.31
CA PRO A 231 -4.00 0.15 -0.03
C PRO A 231 -3.04 0.78 -1.02
N GLN A 232 -3.12 0.31 -2.27
CA GLN A 232 -2.40 0.90 -3.39
C GLN A 232 -3.37 1.18 -4.53
N THR A 233 -3.11 2.29 -5.26
CA THR A 233 -3.90 2.65 -6.43
C THR A 233 -3.10 2.48 -7.72
N PHE A 234 -3.80 2.26 -8.81
CA PHE A 234 -3.24 2.23 -10.16
C PHE A 234 -4.25 2.76 -11.17
N THR A 235 -3.77 3.20 -12.31
CA THR A 235 -4.63 3.61 -13.42
C THR A 235 -4.69 2.48 -14.44
N ASP A 236 -5.91 2.09 -14.83
CA ASP A 236 -6.11 1.09 -15.88
C ASP A 236 -6.02 1.71 -17.28
N ASN A 237 -6.07 0.85 -18.32
CA ASN A 237 -5.98 1.27 -19.71
C ASN A 237 -7.12 2.19 -20.16
N SER A 238 -8.22 2.26 -19.42
CA SER A 238 -9.36 3.16 -19.68
C SER A 238 -9.25 4.49 -18.96
N GLY A 239 -8.19 4.69 -18.16
CA GLY A 239 -7.96 5.91 -17.39
C GLY A 239 -8.66 5.94 -16.03
N ARG A 240 -9.32 4.85 -15.62
CA ARG A 240 -9.91 4.77 -14.27
C ARG A 240 -8.82 4.56 -13.23
N ARG A 241 -8.95 5.23 -12.11
CA ARG A 241 -8.12 4.93 -10.95
C ARG A 241 -8.81 3.90 -10.08
N LEU A 242 -8.10 2.80 -9.85
CA LEU A 242 -8.55 1.67 -9.05
C LEU A 242 -7.72 1.57 -7.78
N LEU A 243 -8.35 1.07 -6.70
CA LEU A 243 -7.72 0.82 -5.41
C LEU A 243 -7.93 -0.63 -5.02
N ILE A 244 -6.88 -1.25 -4.50
CA ILE A 244 -6.92 -2.55 -3.83
C ILE A 244 -6.22 -2.39 -2.48
N GLY A 245 -6.82 -2.87 -1.41
CA GLY A 245 -6.27 -2.89 -0.06
C GLY A 245 -6.06 -4.32 0.44
N TRP A 246 -5.28 -4.45 1.49
CA TRP A 246 -5.08 -5.70 2.20
C TRP A 246 -6.14 -5.83 3.29
N MET A 247 -6.88 -6.95 3.28
CA MET A 247 -7.79 -7.36 4.35
C MET A 247 -7.00 -8.13 5.40
N GLY A 248 -6.25 -7.41 6.18
CA GLY A 248 -5.39 -7.87 7.25
C GLY A 248 -4.89 -6.68 8.06
N MET A 249 -4.24 -6.95 9.18
CA MET A 249 -3.65 -5.94 10.04
C MET A 249 -2.33 -6.47 10.60
N PRO A 250 -1.22 -5.73 10.48
CA PRO A 250 0.02 -6.15 11.12
C PRO A 250 -0.06 -5.98 12.62
N ASP A 251 0.77 -6.70 13.35
CA ASP A 251 0.91 -6.62 14.82
C ASP A 251 -0.41 -6.88 15.58
N ALA A 252 -1.33 -7.68 14.98
CA ALA A 252 -2.55 -8.11 15.66
C ALA A 252 -2.21 -9.04 16.84
N GLU A 253 -2.91 -8.84 17.95
CA GLU A 253 -2.80 -9.73 19.12
C GLU A 253 -3.46 -11.09 18.84
N GLU A 254 -3.10 -12.14 19.59
CA GLU A 254 -3.60 -13.50 19.40
C GLU A 254 -5.14 -13.59 19.39
N GLU A 255 -5.82 -12.76 20.14
CA GLU A 255 -7.30 -12.73 20.20
C GLU A 255 -7.96 -12.31 18.88
N TYR A 256 -7.19 -11.69 17.98
CA TYR A 256 -7.65 -11.26 16.65
C TYR A 256 -7.14 -12.14 15.51
N THR A 257 -6.62 -13.33 15.80
CA THR A 257 -6.14 -14.25 14.76
C THR A 257 -7.26 -14.75 13.86
N ASN A 258 -6.94 -14.92 12.58
CA ASN A 258 -7.88 -15.43 11.61
C ASN A 258 -8.11 -16.94 11.81
N LYS A 259 -9.36 -17.38 11.78
CA LYS A 259 -9.71 -18.82 11.88
C LYS A 259 -9.16 -19.66 10.73
N THR A 260 -8.85 -19.03 9.60
CA THR A 260 -8.29 -19.70 8.41
C THR A 260 -6.83 -20.14 8.59
N ILE A 261 -6.17 -19.74 9.67
CA ILE A 261 -4.83 -20.21 10.03
C ILE A 261 -4.84 -21.74 10.21
N ASP A 262 -5.87 -22.28 10.83
CA ASP A 262 -6.03 -23.74 10.98
C ASP A 262 -6.20 -24.46 9.63
N GLU A 263 -6.60 -23.73 8.59
CA GLU A 263 -6.73 -24.21 7.21
C GLU A 263 -5.47 -23.97 6.37
N GLY A 264 -4.42 -23.39 6.96
CA GLY A 264 -3.12 -23.16 6.34
C GLY A 264 -3.01 -21.86 5.51
N TRP A 265 -3.91 -20.89 5.74
CA TRP A 265 -3.83 -19.57 5.06
C TRP A 265 -4.43 -18.47 5.93
N GLN A 266 -4.05 -17.24 5.67
CA GLN A 266 -4.73 -16.07 6.20
C GLN A 266 -4.61 -14.86 5.27
N HIS A 267 -5.50 -13.89 5.51
CA HIS A 267 -5.63 -12.63 4.80
C HIS A 267 -6.07 -12.78 3.33
N CYS A 268 -6.55 -11.70 2.78
CA CYS A 268 -6.88 -11.58 1.36
C CYS A 268 -6.76 -10.12 0.93
N LEU A 269 -6.88 -9.87 -0.35
CA LEU A 269 -7.02 -8.53 -0.90
C LEU A 269 -8.51 -8.18 -1.04
N THR A 270 -8.82 -6.90 -0.95
CA THR A 270 -10.17 -6.41 -1.24
C THR A 270 -10.51 -6.61 -2.71
N VAL A 271 -11.79 -6.61 -3.03
CA VAL A 271 -12.21 -6.42 -4.43
C VAL A 271 -11.71 -5.06 -4.95
N PRO A 272 -11.39 -4.95 -6.26
CA PRO A 272 -11.00 -3.67 -6.85
C PRO A 272 -12.10 -2.62 -6.72
N ARG A 273 -11.73 -1.40 -6.32
CA ARG A 273 -12.62 -0.26 -6.12
C ARG A 273 -12.23 0.87 -7.06
N GLU A 274 -13.19 1.35 -7.86
CA GLU A 274 -13.01 2.54 -8.69
C GLU A 274 -13.13 3.80 -7.83
N LEU A 275 -12.18 4.72 -7.95
CA LEU A 275 -12.13 5.97 -7.24
C LEU A 275 -12.71 7.10 -8.09
N ARG A 276 -13.54 7.94 -7.49
CA ARG A 276 -14.11 9.15 -8.11
C ARG A 276 -14.08 10.31 -7.13
N VAL A 277 -13.83 11.51 -7.62
CA VAL A 277 -13.89 12.72 -6.79
C VAL A 277 -15.27 13.37 -6.90
N LYS A 278 -15.83 13.74 -5.77
CA LYS A 278 -17.02 14.58 -5.69
C LYS A 278 -16.86 15.53 -4.50
N ASP A 279 -17.05 16.84 -4.72
CA ASP A 279 -16.95 17.87 -3.67
C ASP A 279 -15.61 17.82 -2.89
N GLY A 280 -14.52 17.49 -3.61
CA GLY A 280 -13.16 17.40 -3.03
C GLY A 280 -12.91 16.16 -2.18
N LYS A 281 -13.82 15.21 -2.13
CA LYS A 281 -13.70 13.92 -1.43
C LYS A 281 -13.63 12.79 -2.44
N ILE A 282 -12.89 11.74 -2.11
CA ILE A 282 -12.85 10.52 -2.90
C ILE A 282 -13.98 9.59 -2.45
N PHE A 283 -14.73 9.10 -3.42
CA PHE A 283 -15.73 8.05 -3.26
C PHE A 283 -15.24 6.78 -3.91
N GLN A 284 -15.59 5.64 -3.34
CA GLN A 284 -15.19 4.32 -3.77
C GLN A 284 -16.41 3.55 -4.26
N TYR A 285 -16.26 2.93 -5.44
CA TYR A 285 -17.28 2.08 -6.02
C TYR A 285 -16.66 0.72 -6.38
N PRO A 286 -17.34 -0.40 -6.14
CA PRO A 286 -16.89 -1.67 -6.68
C PRO A 286 -16.62 -1.54 -8.18
N ALA A 287 -15.52 -2.12 -8.66
CA ALA A 287 -15.23 -2.12 -10.09
C ALA A 287 -16.40 -2.75 -10.85
N LYS A 288 -16.81 -2.14 -11.98
CA LYS A 288 -18.00 -2.56 -12.75
C LYS A 288 -17.93 -4.01 -13.20
N GLU A 289 -16.74 -4.55 -13.40
CA GLU A 289 -16.47 -5.92 -13.80
C GLU A 289 -17.04 -6.94 -12.80
N LEU A 290 -17.13 -6.56 -11.52
CA LEU A 290 -17.71 -7.39 -10.46
C LEU A 290 -19.23 -7.61 -10.64
N GLU A 291 -19.91 -6.78 -11.44
CA GLU A 291 -21.35 -6.93 -11.68
C GLU A 291 -21.71 -8.28 -12.31
N ARG A 292 -20.80 -8.89 -13.06
CA ARG A 292 -20.99 -10.22 -13.63
C ARG A 292 -21.12 -11.34 -12.60
N LEU A 293 -20.68 -11.10 -11.36
CA LEU A 293 -20.82 -12.04 -10.25
C LEU A 293 -22.21 -12.03 -9.63
N ARG A 294 -23.02 -11.00 -9.93
CA ARG A 294 -24.39 -10.93 -9.45
C ARG A 294 -25.20 -12.08 -10.01
N LYS A 295 -25.87 -12.82 -9.13
CA LYS A 295 -26.73 -13.94 -9.52
C LYS A 295 -28.21 -13.53 -9.45
N GLU A 296 -28.73 -13.38 -8.26
CA GLU A 296 -30.11 -13.07 -8.03
C GLU A 296 -30.29 -12.01 -6.92
N LYS A 297 -31.37 -11.27 -6.98
CA LYS A 297 -31.77 -10.40 -5.88
C LYS A 297 -32.47 -11.25 -4.81
N THR A 298 -31.94 -11.25 -3.61
CA THR A 298 -32.48 -12.04 -2.48
C THR A 298 -32.67 -11.18 -1.24
N ILE A 299 -33.38 -11.72 -0.28
CA ILE A 299 -33.40 -11.17 1.08
C ILE A 299 -32.08 -11.56 1.76
N LEU A 300 -31.51 -10.62 2.50
CA LEU A 300 -30.32 -10.89 3.30
C LEU A 300 -30.66 -11.94 4.36
N ASP A 301 -29.92 -13.05 4.37
CA ASP A 301 -30.00 -14.09 5.37
C ASP A 301 -28.60 -14.52 5.82
N ASP A 302 -28.50 -15.20 6.95
CA ASP A 302 -27.24 -15.58 7.57
C ASP A 302 -26.48 -16.71 6.82
N GLU A 303 -27.11 -17.32 5.79
CA GLU A 303 -26.50 -18.37 5.01
C GLU A 303 -25.65 -17.87 3.84
N LYS A 304 -25.73 -16.56 3.54
CA LYS A 304 -25.00 -15.93 2.43
C LYS A 304 -23.64 -15.42 2.91
N SER A 305 -22.58 -15.95 2.34
CA SER A 305 -21.21 -15.54 2.68
C SER A 305 -20.71 -14.27 1.96
N ILE A 306 -21.31 -13.94 0.80
CA ILE A 306 -20.97 -12.74 0.00
C ILE A 306 -22.25 -12.11 -0.50
N VAL A 307 -22.47 -10.85 -0.13
CA VAL A 307 -23.65 -10.08 -0.53
C VAL A 307 -23.25 -8.66 -0.98
N GLU A 308 -23.98 -8.13 -1.96
CA GLU A 308 -23.97 -6.70 -2.28
C GLU A 308 -25.26 -6.09 -1.71
N VAL A 309 -25.12 -5.09 -0.85
CA VAL A 309 -26.27 -4.38 -0.26
C VAL A 309 -26.35 -2.98 -0.87
N ARG A 310 -27.52 -2.63 -1.40
CA ARG A 310 -27.84 -1.26 -1.81
C ARG A 310 -28.82 -0.65 -0.82
N VAL A 311 -28.42 0.49 -0.25
CA VAL A 311 -29.25 1.25 0.67
C VAL A 311 -29.54 2.62 0.04
N GLU A 312 -30.82 2.96 -0.12
CA GLU A 312 -31.23 4.31 -0.43
C GLU A 312 -31.46 5.05 0.88
N VAL A 313 -30.58 6.03 1.15
CA VAL A 313 -30.65 6.84 2.37
C VAL A 313 -31.51 8.06 2.07
N ASN A 314 -32.67 8.13 2.69
CA ASN A 314 -33.52 9.34 2.75
C ASN A 314 -33.10 10.20 3.96
N GLU A 315 -33.50 11.45 3.98
CA GLU A 315 -33.23 12.34 5.11
C GLU A 315 -33.62 11.68 6.45
N GLY A 316 -32.70 11.62 7.40
CA GLY A 316 -32.92 11.09 8.74
C GLY A 316 -32.64 9.60 8.95
N PHE A 317 -31.96 8.92 7.99
CA PHE A 317 -31.51 7.55 8.19
C PHE A 317 -30.25 7.54 9.04
N ASP A 318 -30.29 6.85 10.18
CA ASP A 318 -29.15 6.61 11.05
C ASP A 318 -28.67 5.17 10.89
N LEU A 319 -27.42 5.00 10.43
CA LEU A 319 -26.81 3.69 10.23
C LEU A 319 -26.27 3.06 11.53
N LEU A 320 -26.36 3.79 12.66
CA LEU A 320 -25.79 3.37 13.94
C LEU A 320 -26.78 2.62 14.86
N ASN A 321 -27.92 2.18 14.35
CA ASN A 321 -28.87 1.36 15.08
C ASN A 321 -28.81 -0.10 14.66
#